data_bf2f433889a0c71e0eca380ba1a8b9da
#
_entry.id   bf2f433889a0c71e0eca380ba1a8b9da
#
_cell.length_a   1.000
_cell.length_b   1.000
_cell.length_c   1.000
_cell.angle_alpha   90.00
_cell.angle_beta   90.00
_cell.angle_gamma   90.00
#
_symmetry.space_group_name_H-M   'P 1'
#
loop_
_entity.id
_entity.type
_entity.pdbx_description
1 polymer ?
#
loop_
_entity_poly.entity_id
_entity_poly.type
_entity_poly.pdbx_seq_one_letter_code
_entity_poly.pdbx_strand_id
1 'polypeptide(L)'
;MNTSTLALRSAIAFLFSACLLAGCGGTKVLKEPQPIQTTKALAVASDRQIGATLDWVIVRDGPGTWAKNADWDEYLLRVNNQSDRSILVTRLLVVDSLGTRIESQPGRKQLVKSSKKTAKRYKKSGVKVKAGMGVGGLLASGAAVTVAGVGIGMATMGPVLGGATAGAGAGVAVGGLLLLGPALAVGGVVRGVRNSAVNKQIELRQTVLPLEIPASSELGLGVFFPLAPSPKTVELVYTDATGEHSLVIDTSTALDGLHIDAPQD
;
A
#
# COMPACT_ATOMS: atom_id res chain seq x y z
N MET A 1 -38.02 43.50 -24.95
CA MET A 1 -37.01 42.42 -24.71
C MET A 1 -36.72 42.44 -23.23
N ASN A 2 -37.08 41.36 -22.50
CA ASN A 2 -37.08 41.34 -21.05
C ASN A 2 -35.66 41.19 -20.49
N THR A 3 -35.18 42.20 -19.78
CA THR A 3 -33.87 42.22 -19.09
C THR A 3 -33.69 41.10 -18.06
N SER A 4 -34.79 40.60 -17.51
CA SER A 4 -34.80 39.46 -16.55
C SER A 4 -34.37 38.13 -17.15
N THR A 5 -34.62 37.87 -18.45
CA THR A 5 -34.21 36.60 -19.10
C THR A 5 -32.74 36.57 -19.46
N LEU A 6 -32.11 37.74 -19.67
CA LEU A 6 -30.67 37.83 -19.89
C LEU A 6 -29.89 37.60 -18.62
N ALA A 7 -30.34 38.17 -17.49
CA ALA A 7 -29.69 38.00 -16.19
C ALA A 7 -29.73 36.52 -15.72
N LEU A 8 -30.84 35.82 -15.95
CA LEU A 8 -30.97 34.40 -15.58
C LEU A 8 -30.07 33.49 -16.42
N ARG A 9 -29.92 33.76 -17.74
CA ARG A 9 -29.01 32.99 -18.60
C ARG A 9 -27.54 33.20 -18.24
N SER A 10 -27.16 34.42 -17.86
CA SER A 10 -25.79 34.69 -17.39
C SER A 10 -25.49 34.03 -16.06
N ALA A 11 -26.42 33.98 -15.10
CA ALA A 11 -26.23 33.32 -13.82
C ALA A 11 -26.07 31.80 -13.97
N ILE A 12 -26.86 31.16 -14.85
CA ILE A 12 -26.75 29.73 -15.11
C ILE A 12 -25.43 29.38 -15.81
N ALA A 13 -24.96 30.21 -16.75
CA ALA A 13 -23.67 30.00 -17.40
C ALA A 13 -22.49 30.11 -16.41
N PHE A 14 -22.58 31.02 -15.44
CA PHE A 14 -21.56 31.21 -14.41
C PHE A 14 -21.54 30.03 -13.41
N LEU A 15 -22.70 29.50 -13.02
CA LEU A 15 -22.79 28.30 -12.17
C LEU A 15 -22.21 27.06 -12.87
N PHE A 16 -22.50 26.87 -14.16
CA PHE A 16 -21.95 25.74 -14.91
C PHE A 16 -20.43 25.83 -15.11
N SER A 17 -19.89 27.04 -15.28
CA SER A 17 -18.44 27.27 -15.41
C SER A 17 -17.70 27.03 -14.09
N ALA A 18 -18.30 27.34 -12.94
CA ALA A 18 -17.72 27.08 -11.62
C ALA A 18 -17.62 25.58 -11.28
N CYS A 19 -18.57 24.76 -11.73
CA CYS A 19 -18.55 23.30 -11.51
C CYS A 19 -17.47 22.59 -12.33
N LEU A 20 -17.01 23.14 -13.43
CA LEU A 20 -15.96 22.52 -14.26
C LEU A 20 -14.55 22.70 -13.69
N LEU A 21 -14.34 23.60 -12.72
CA LEU A 21 -13.04 23.85 -12.11
C LEU A 21 -12.73 22.93 -10.91
N ALA A 22 -13.71 22.18 -10.39
CA ALA A 22 -13.55 21.32 -9.24
C ALA A 22 -12.95 19.92 -9.57
N GLY A 23 -12.71 19.59 -10.84
CA GLY A 23 -12.57 18.21 -11.31
C GLY A 23 -11.18 17.65 -11.59
N CYS A 24 -10.07 18.36 -11.35
CA CYS A 24 -8.74 17.82 -11.64
C CYS A 24 -7.70 18.15 -10.57
N GLY A 25 -7.93 17.68 -9.36
CA GLY A 25 -6.91 17.67 -8.32
C GLY A 25 -5.83 16.63 -8.68
N GLY A 26 -4.69 17.07 -9.24
CA GLY A 26 -3.54 16.18 -9.44
C GLY A 26 -3.06 15.57 -8.11
N THR A 27 -2.30 14.48 -8.17
CA THR A 27 -1.66 13.88 -7.00
C THR A 27 -0.70 14.86 -6.36
N LYS A 28 -0.72 14.99 -5.04
CA LYS A 28 0.21 15.84 -4.29
C LYS A 28 0.62 15.20 -2.98
N VAL A 29 1.81 15.51 -2.50
CA VAL A 29 2.26 15.13 -1.16
C VAL A 29 1.45 15.89 -0.11
N LEU A 30 1.00 15.20 0.92
CA LEU A 30 0.33 15.80 2.08
C LEU A 30 1.35 16.52 2.96
N LYS A 31 0.96 17.64 3.56
CA LYS A 31 1.82 18.34 4.53
C LYS A 31 1.99 17.52 5.81
N GLU A 32 0.91 16.89 6.22
CA GLU A 32 0.82 16.04 7.41
C GLU A 32 0.30 14.68 6.99
N PRO A 33 1.19 13.68 6.80
CA PRO A 33 0.78 12.31 6.56
C PRO A 33 0.00 11.75 7.75
N GLN A 34 -0.99 10.91 7.47
CA GLN A 34 -1.69 10.21 8.54
C GLN A 34 -0.76 9.18 9.19
N PRO A 35 -0.71 9.08 10.53
CA PRO A 35 0.10 8.07 11.19
C PRO A 35 -0.45 6.67 10.92
N ILE A 36 0.44 5.69 10.82
CA ILE A 36 0.06 4.28 10.83
C ILE A 36 -0.09 3.87 12.29
N GLN A 37 -1.27 3.39 12.64
CA GLN A 37 -1.57 2.85 13.97
C GLN A 37 -1.82 1.35 13.81
N THR A 38 -0.75 0.57 13.68
CA THR A 38 -0.89 -0.88 13.65
C THR A 38 0.01 -1.52 14.70
N THR A 39 -0.55 -2.45 15.43
CA THR A 39 0.16 -3.28 16.42
C THR A 39 0.30 -4.72 15.93
N LYS A 40 -0.33 -5.07 14.81
CA LYS A 40 -0.36 -6.43 14.28
C LYS A 40 -0.16 -6.42 12.78
N ALA A 41 0.66 -7.34 12.30
CA ALA A 41 0.83 -7.59 10.87
C ALA A 41 -0.48 -8.06 10.21
N LEU A 42 -0.69 -7.71 8.95
CA LEU A 42 -1.87 -8.09 8.17
C LEU A 42 -1.81 -9.57 7.77
N ALA A 43 -0.64 -10.05 7.38
CA ALA A 43 -0.44 -11.44 6.97
C ALA A 43 1.03 -11.85 7.13
N VAL A 44 1.25 -13.14 7.32
CA VAL A 44 2.59 -13.72 7.51
C VAL A 44 2.67 -15.03 6.74
N ALA A 45 3.83 -15.30 6.14
CA ALA A 45 4.17 -16.59 5.57
C ALA A 45 5.64 -16.90 5.84
N SER A 46 5.98 -18.19 5.88
CA SER A 46 7.36 -18.63 5.97
C SER A 46 7.55 -19.99 5.32
N ASP A 47 8.72 -20.21 4.79
CA ASP A 47 9.23 -21.52 4.41
C ASP A 47 10.48 -21.88 5.25
N ARG A 48 11.31 -22.78 4.76
CA ARG A 48 12.53 -23.20 5.47
C ARG A 48 13.66 -22.17 5.44
N GLN A 49 13.62 -21.24 4.50
CA GLN A 49 14.71 -20.33 4.22
C GLN A 49 14.36 -18.90 4.57
N ILE A 50 13.12 -18.50 4.30
CA ILE A 50 12.69 -17.13 4.52
C ILE A 50 11.35 -17.06 5.26
N GLY A 51 11.20 -15.99 6.03
CA GLY A 51 9.91 -15.50 6.52
C GLY A 51 9.56 -14.19 5.87
N ALA A 52 8.29 -13.96 5.56
CA ALA A 52 7.82 -12.68 5.07
C ALA A 52 6.55 -12.25 5.80
N THR A 53 6.51 -10.98 6.15
CA THR A 53 5.41 -10.37 6.89
C THR A 53 4.91 -9.17 6.10
N LEU A 54 3.61 -9.12 5.81
CA LEU A 54 2.94 -7.93 5.32
C LEU A 54 2.51 -7.12 6.55
N ASP A 55 3.22 -6.06 6.88
CA ASP A 55 2.92 -5.22 8.03
C ASP A 55 1.74 -4.30 7.77
N TRP A 56 1.71 -3.64 6.60
CA TRP A 56 0.67 -2.68 6.27
C TRP A 56 0.52 -2.48 4.76
N VAL A 57 -0.65 -1.96 4.36
CA VAL A 57 -0.89 -1.43 3.01
C VAL A 57 -1.40 -0.01 3.12
N ILE A 58 -0.62 0.94 2.63
CA ILE A 58 -0.99 2.35 2.58
C ILE A 58 -1.80 2.59 1.31
N VAL A 59 -3.07 2.93 1.50
CA VAL A 59 -4.02 3.22 0.42
C VAL A 59 -4.47 4.67 0.48
N ARG A 60 -5.10 5.16 -0.58
CA ARG A 60 -5.68 6.52 -0.62
C ARG A 60 -6.65 6.72 0.55
N ASP A 61 -6.51 7.86 1.22
CA ASP A 61 -7.37 8.32 2.32
C ASP A 61 -7.42 7.36 3.53
N GLY A 62 -6.49 6.38 3.59
CA GLY A 62 -6.30 5.46 4.70
C GLY A 62 -5.13 5.84 5.62
N PRO A 63 -4.95 5.10 6.74
CA PRO A 63 -3.81 5.28 7.62
C PRO A 63 -2.48 5.14 6.89
N GLY A 64 -1.54 6.03 7.18
CA GLY A 64 -0.24 6.10 6.49
C GLY A 64 -0.27 6.89 5.20
N THR A 65 -1.43 7.33 4.71
CA THR A 65 -1.53 8.11 3.47
C THR A 65 -0.65 9.35 3.52
N TRP A 66 0.25 9.46 2.56
CA TRP A 66 1.15 10.59 2.38
C TRP A 66 0.92 11.33 1.05
N ALA A 67 0.14 10.74 0.15
CA ALA A 67 -0.17 11.32 -1.16
C ALA A 67 -1.67 11.45 -1.38
N LYS A 68 -2.16 12.68 -1.55
CA LYS A 68 -3.55 12.95 -1.94
C LYS A 68 -3.81 12.48 -3.38
N ASN A 69 -4.96 11.84 -3.61
CA ASN A 69 -5.38 11.31 -4.91
C ASN A 69 -4.39 10.31 -5.52
N ALA A 70 -3.78 9.46 -4.68
CA ALA A 70 -2.99 8.34 -5.16
C ALA A 70 -3.89 7.28 -5.81
N ASP A 71 -3.54 6.84 -7.02
CA ASP A 71 -4.19 5.71 -7.71
C ASP A 71 -3.24 4.51 -7.72
N TRP A 72 -2.64 4.24 -6.57
CA TRP A 72 -1.74 3.14 -6.29
C TRP A 72 -1.68 2.91 -4.79
N ASP A 73 -1.09 1.79 -4.38
CA ASP A 73 -0.87 1.41 -3.00
C ASP A 73 0.62 1.22 -2.72
N GLU A 74 1.00 1.44 -1.46
CA GLU A 74 2.33 1.11 -0.94
C GLU A 74 2.20 -0.03 0.06
N TYR A 75 2.88 -1.14 -0.23
CA TYR A 75 2.94 -2.32 0.62
C TYR A 75 4.21 -2.28 1.46
N LEU A 76 4.06 -2.39 2.76
CA LEU A 76 5.16 -2.44 3.71
C LEU A 76 5.34 -3.90 4.15
N LEU A 77 6.46 -4.49 3.75
CA LEU A 77 6.81 -5.86 4.07
C LEU A 77 8.08 -5.92 4.91
N ARG A 78 8.22 -6.96 5.69
CA ARG A 78 9.50 -7.38 6.28
C ARG A 78 9.82 -8.76 5.75
N VAL A 79 11.07 -8.95 5.35
CA VAL A 79 11.58 -10.24 4.89
C VAL A 79 12.74 -10.64 5.78
N ASN A 80 12.62 -11.81 6.41
CA ASN A 80 13.62 -12.38 7.29
C ASN A 80 14.28 -13.56 6.56
N ASN A 81 15.55 -13.44 6.25
CA ASN A 81 16.36 -14.54 5.74
C ASN A 81 16.83 -15.40 6.92
N GLN A 82 16.25 -16.59 7.05
CA GLN A 82 16.56 -17.54 8.13
C GLN A 82 17.69 -18.51 7.76
N SER A 83 18.18 -18.43 6.52
CA SER A 83 19.25 -19.28 6.03
C SER A 83 20.64 -18.77 6.42
N ASP A 84 21.66 -19.60 6.25
CA ASP A 84 23.07 -19.30 6.46
C ASP A 84 23.75 -18.62 5.27
N ARG A 85 23.01 -18.31 4.22
CA ARG A 85 23.48 -17.68 2.99
C ARG A 85 22.64 -16.48 2.62
N SER A 86 23.21 -15.57 1.81
CA SER A 86 22.42 -14.49 1.25
C SER A 86 21.41 -15.01 0.22
N ILE A 87 20.27 -14.33 0.13
CA ILE A 87 19.23 -14.55 -0.88
C ILE A 87 19.05 -13.27 -1.70
N LEU A 88 18.59 -13.41 -2.94
CA LEU A 88 18.30 -12.29 -3.81
C LEU A 88 16.79 -12.23 -4.06
N VAL A 89 16.10 -11.25 -3.49
CA VAL A 89 14.69 -10.97 -3.82
C VAL A 89 14.63 -10.32 -5.18
N THR A 90 14.01 -10.98 -6.14
CA THR A 90 14.00 -10.56 -7.55
C THR A 90 12.72 -9.86 -7.94
N ARG A 91 11.56 -10.31 -7.44
CA ARG A 91 10.24 -9.77 -7.82
C ARG A 91 9.27 -9.85 -6.65
N LEU A 92 8.33 -8.92 -6.65
CA LEU A 92 7.14 -8.92 -5.80
C LEU A 92 5.90 -8.76 -6.67
N LEU A 93 4.93 -9.62 -6.46
CA LEU A 93 3.67 -9.66 -7.21
C LEU A 93 2.49 -9.69 -6.25
N VAL A 94 1.37 -9.14 -6.69
CA VAL A 94 0.07 -9.25 -6.03
C VAL A 94 -0.88 -9.97 -6.97
N VAL A 95 -1.65 -10.92 -6.46
CA VAL A 95 -2.72 -11.59 -7.22
C VAL A 95 -4.06 -11.00 -6.78
N ASP A 96 -4.77 -10.36 -7.70
CA ASP A 96 -6.07 -9.76 -7.40
C ASP A 96 -7.22 -10.79 -7.37
N SER A 97 -8.43 -10.37 -7.01
CA SER A 97 -9.59 -11.27 -6.92
C SER A 97 -10.03 -11.90 -8.25
N LEU A 98 -9.56 -11.38 -9.39
CA LEU A 98 -9.76 -12.00 -10.70
C LEU A 98 -8.60 -12.93 -11.11
N GLY A 99 -7.67 -13.21 -10.19
CA GLY A 99 -6.50 -14.06 -10.45
C GLY A 99 -5.42 -13.43 -11.31
N THR A 100 -5.46 -12.10 -11.49
CA THR A 100 -4.41 -11.42 -12.28
C THR A 100 -3.20 -11.16 -11.41
N ARG A 101 -2.05 -11.61 -11.87
CA ARG A 101 -0.74 -11.31 -11.27
C ARG A 101 -0.30 -9.91 -11.69
N ILE A 102 -0.04 -9.07 -10.71
CA ILE A 102 0.30 -7.65 -10.88
C ILE A 102 1.67 -7.45 -10.24
N GLU A 103 2.64 -7.08 -11.03
CA GLU A 103 4.00 -6.82 -10.56
C GLU A 103 4.13 -5.41 -9.97
N SER A 104 5.01 -5.26 -8.98
CA SER A 104 5.36 -3.96 -8.42
C SER A 104 5.94 -3.03 -9.50
N GLN A 105 5.69 -1.73 -9.36
CA GLN A 105 6.02 -0.74 -10.39
C GLN A 105 6.88 0.38 -9.81
N PRO A 106 8.00 0.73 -10.45
CA PRO A 106 8.93 1.70 -9.89
C PRO A 106 8.53 3.17 -10.08
N GLY A 107 7.45 3.47 -10.77
CA GLY A 107 7.16 4.86 -11.10
C GLY A 107 5.68 5.20 -11.16
N ARG A 108 5.35 6.40 -10.67
CA ARG A 108 3.98 6.92 -10.62
C ARG A 108 3.22 6.80 -11.94
N LYS A 109 3.87 7.08 -13.08
CA LYS A 109 3.22 7.04 -14.41
C LYS A 109 2.73 5.63 -14.75
N GLN A 110 3.55 4.62 -14.46
CA GLN A 110 3.22 3.22 -14.68
C GLN A 110 2.14 2.77 -13.71
N LEU A 111 2.26 3.11 -12.43
CA LEU A 111 1.26 2.83 -11.39
C LEU A 111 -0.13 3.33 -11.81
N VAL A 112 -0.26 4.61 -12.16
CA VAL A 112 -1.54 5.21 -12.59
C VAL A 112 -2.07 4.56 -13.88
N LYS A 113 -1.20 4.28 -14.86
CA LYS A 113 -1.60 3.63 -16.11
C LYS A 113 -2.13 2.22 -15.87
N SER A 114 -1.44 1.45 -15.02
CA SER A 114 -1.83 0.08 -14.69
C SER A 114 -3.09 0.04 -13.83
N SER A 115 -3.28 0.96 -12.89
CA SER A 115 -4.51 1.11 -12.11
C SER A 115 -5.73 1.39 -12.98
N LYS A 116 -5.58 2.23 -13.99
CA LYS A 116 -6.64 2.47 -14.98
C LYS A 116 -6.98 1.22 -15.80
N LYS A 117 -5.99 0.39 -16.13
CA LYS A 117 -6.21 -0.90 -16.82
C LYS A 117 -6.98 -1.86 -15.91
N THR A 118 -6.58 -1.96 -14.64
CA THR A 118 -7.29 -2.76 -13.64
C THR A 118 -8.74 -2.32 -13.51
N ALA A 119 -9.01 -1.03 -13.29
CA ALA A 119 -10.37 -0.51 -13.17
C ALA A 119 -11.24 -0.82 -14.41
N LYS A 120 -10.66 -0.72 -15.64
CA LYS A 120 -11.36 -1.10 -16.86
C LYS A 120 -11.68 -2.60 -16.93
N ARG A 121 -10.75 -3.47 -16.46
CA ARG A 121 -10.95 -4.93 -16.43
C ARG A 121 -12.10 -5.30 -15.49
N TYR A 122 -12.10 -4.77 -14.28
CA TYR A 122 -13.15 -4.99 -13.29
C TYR A 122 -14.52 -4.46 -13.73
N LYS A 123 -14.54 -3.28 -14.37
CA LYS A 123 -15.78 -2.75 -14.94
C LYS A 123 -16.42 -3.69 -15.95
N LYS A 124 -15.65 -4.44 -16.76
CA LYS A 124 -16.17 -5.46 -17.68
C LYS A 124 -16.77 -6.65 -16.96
N SER A 125 -16.35 -6.93 -15.73
CA SER A 125 -16.91 -7.97 -14.86
C SER A 125 -18.02 -7.43 -13.94
N GLY A 126 -18.54 -6.23 -14.20
CA GLY A 126 -19.63 -5.64 -13.42
C GLY A 126 -19.21 -5.06 -12.07
N VAL A 127 -17.91 -5.04 -11.76
CA VAL A 127 -17.39 -4.56 -10.47
C VAL A 127 -16.82 -3.16 -10.61
N LYS A 128 -17.24 -2.25 -9.74
CA LYS A 128 -16.71 -0.89 -9.68
C LYS A 128 -15.51 -0.84 -8.74
N VAL A 129 -14.39 -0.35 -9.25
CA VAL A 129 -13.13 -0.19 -8.52
C VAL A 129 -12.89 1.26 -8.20
N LYS A 130 -12.56 1.55 -6.93
CA LYS A 130 -12.26 2.88 -6.42
C LYS A 130 -10.96 2.83 -5.61
N ALA A 131 -10.07 3.78 -5.83
CA ALA A 131 -8.89 3.90 -4.97
C ALA A 131 -9.30 4.22 -3.53
N GLY A 132 -8.65 3.59 -2.57
CA GLY A 132 -8.97 3.69 -1.15
C GLY A 132 -9.42 2.35 -0.57
N MET A 133 -9.96 2.35 0.64
CA MET A 133 -10.23 1.11 1.39
C MET A 133 -11.39 0.27 0.83
N GLY A 134 -12.27 0.83 0.03
CA GLY A 134 -13.42 0.10 -0.50
C GLY A 134 -14.38 -0.38 0.60
N VAL A 135 -15.10 -1.49 0.33
CA VAL A 135 -15.95 -2.15 1.33
C VAL A 135 -15.16 -2.92 2.39
N GLY A 136 -13.88 -3.16 2.12
CA GLY A 136 -12.97 -3.86 3.02
C GLY A 136 -12.40 -3.00 4.16
N GLY A 137 -13.14 -2.04 4.69
CA GLY A 137 -12.72 -1.04 5.70
C GLY A 137 -11.98 -1.57 6.94
N LEU A 138 -11.69 -2.85 7.00
CA LEU A 138 -10.95 -3.53 8.08
C LEU A 138 -9.49 -3.11 8.19
N LEU A 139 -8.86 -2.67 7.10
CA LEU A 139 -7.50 -2.10 7.12
C LEU A 139 -7.38 -0.86 8.01
N ALA A 140 -8.49 -0.15 8.23
CA ALA A 140 -8.47 1.11 8.97
C ALA A 140 -8.61 0.96 10.48
N SER A 141 -9.20 -0.14 10.96
CA SER A 141 -9.68 -0.16 12.34
C SER A 141 -8.70 -0.79 13.32
N GLY A 142 -7.63 -1.44 12.88
CA GLY A 142 -6.82 -2.27 13.79
C GLY A 142 -7.66 -3.30 14.57
N ALA A 143 -8.95 -3.41 14.20
CA ALA A 143 -9.86 -4.35 14.79
C ALA A 143 -9.39 -5.75 14.45
N ALA A 144 -8.92 -6.46 15.46
CA ALA A 144 -8.72 -7.88 15.39
C ALA A 144 -10.03 -8.51 14.92
N VAL A 145 -10.06 -8.99 13.68
CA VAL A 145 -11.09 -9.93 13.27
C VAL A 145 -10.81 -11.18 14.09
N THR A 146 -11.53 -11.33 15.17
CA THR A 146 -11.66 -12.61 15.85
C THR A 146 -12.42 -13.52 14.89
N VAL A 147 -11.67 -14.24 14.05
CA VAL A 147 -12.23 -15.36 13.32
C VAL A 147 -12.56 -16.40 14.37
N ALA A 148 -13.83 -16.42 14.81
CA ALA A 148 -14.37 -17.52 15.57
C ALA A 148 -14.37 -18.75 14.68
N GLY A 149 -13.48 -19.68 14.96
CA GLY A 149 -13.59 -21.05 14.55
C GLY A 149 -12.83 -21.49 13.31
N VAL A 150 -11.53 -21.71 13.44
CA VAL A 150 -10.84 -22.95 13.02
C VAL A 150 -9.63 -23.11 13.94
N GLY A 151 -9.65 -24.13 14.80
CA GLY A 151 -8.57 -24.42 15.70
C GLY A 151 -7.33 -24.90 14.94
N ILE A 152 -6.38 -24.01 14.79
CA ILE A 152 -4.99 -24.36 14.60
C ILE A 152 -4.25 -23.68 15.75
N GLY A 153 -3.61 -24.53 16.61
CA GLY A 153 -2.95 -24.09 17.82
C GLY A 153 -1.88 -23.05 17.53
N MET A 154 -2.19 -21.81 17.80
CA MET A 154 -1.20 -20.77 17.95
C MET A 154 -0.80 -20.73 19.41
N ALA A 155 0.46 -21.10 19.66
CA ALA A 155 1.09 -20.87 20.95
C ALA A 155 0.96 -19.40 21.31
N THR A 156 0.20 -19.12 22.35
CA THR A 156 0.09 -17.81 22.95
C THR A 156 1.43 -17.43 23.56
N MET A 157 2.23 -16.63 22.87
CA MET A 157 3.29 -15.88 23.54
C MET A 157 2.65 -14.72 24.29
N GLY A 158 2.49 -14.89 25.58
CA GLY A 158 2.02 -13.87 26.50
C GLY A 158 2.96 -12.68 26.54
N PRO A 159 2.45 -11.50 26.97
CA PRO A 159 3.27 -10.31 27.14
C PRO A 159 4.23 -10.51 28.33
N VAL A 160 5.53 -10.59 28.03
CA VAL A 160 6.54 -10.44 29.10
C VAL A 160 6.72 -8.96 29.37
N LEU A 161 5.96 -8.46 30.31
CA LEU A 161 6.27 -7.22 31.03
C LEU A 161 7.28 -7.57 32.13
N GLY A 162 8.43 -6.96 32.08
CA GLY A 162 9.26 -6.90 33.29
C GLY A 162 10.75 -6.82 33.06
N GLY A 163 11.36 -5.73 33.48
CA GLY A 163 12.70 -5.72 34.00
C GLY A 163 13.77 -5.08 33.12
N ALA A 164 14.05 -3.82 33.40
CA ALA A 164 15.27 -3.14 33.01
C ALA A 164 16.51 -3.84 33.57
N THR A 165 17.48 -4.20 32.71
CA THR A 165 18.89 -4.21 33.11
C THR A 165 19.74 -3.78 31.93
N ALA A 166 20.55 -2.76 32.18
CA ALA A 166 21.55 -2.26 31.28
C ALA A 166 22.60 -3.34 31.01
N GLY A 167 22.81 -3.68 29.75
CA GLY A 167 23.91 -4.52 29.29
C GLY A 167 24.23 -4.13 27.85
N ALA A 168 25.43 -3.57 27.63
CA ALA A 168 25.94 -3.24 26.34
C ALA A 168 26.12 -4.52 25.50
N GLY A 169 25.33 -4.65 24.47
CA GLY A 169 25.42 -5.70 23.47
C GLY A 169 24.69 -5.20 22.22
N ALA A 170 25.34 -5.30 21.08
CA ALA A 170 24.90 -4.81 19.79
C ALA A 170 23.40 -5.05 19.58
N GLY A 171 22.62 -4.01 19.85
CA GLY A 171 21.20 -4.00 19.59
C GLY A 171 21.02 -4.00 18.09
N VAL A 172 20.57 -5.14 17.57
CA VAL A 172 19.82 -5.14 16.31
C VAL A 172 18.69 -4.16 16.55
N ALA A 173 18.80 -2.98 16.02
CA ALA A 173 17.72 -2.06 15.94
C ALA A 173 16.59 -2.78 15.20
N VAL A 174 15.63 -3.29 15.94
CA VAL A 174 14.28 -3.47 15.47
C VAL A 174 13.83 -2.05 15.14
N GLY A 175 14.44 -1.55 14.09
CA GLY A 175 14.08 -0.31 13.46
C GLY A 175 12.70 -0.54 12.92
N GLY A 176 11.72 -0.16 13.71
CA GLY A 176 10.50 0.21 13.11
C GLY A 176 10.84 0.98 11.85
N LEU A 177 10.19 0.64 10.77
CA LEU A 177 10.12 1.47 9.57
C LEU A 177 9.47 2.80 10.00
N LEU A 178 10.17 3.48 10.87
CA LEU A 178 9.89 4.85 11.28
C LEU A 178 10.13 5.66 10.02
N LEU A 179 9.08 5.72 9.31
CA LEU A 179 8.50 6.95 8.84
C LEU A 179 9.41 8.14 9.17
N LEU A 180 10.57 8.13 8.57
CA LEU A 180 11.24 9.37 8.27
C LEU A 180 10.33 10.06 7.26
N GLY A 181 9.21 10.57 7.76
CA GLY A 181 8.47 11.59 7.06
C GLY A 181 9.43 12.76 6.92
N PRO A 182 9.95 13.03 5.72
CA PRO A 182 10.68 14.26 5.55
C PRO A 182 9.69 15.39 5.78
N ALA A 183 9.89 16.14 6.83
CA ALA A 183 9.30 17.45 6.98
C ALA A 183 9.83 18.31 5.83
N LEU A 184 9.19 18.24 4.68
CA LEU A 184 9.45 19.14 3.58
C LEU A 184 8.41 20.24 3.61
N ALA A 185 8.78 21.31 4.26
CA ALA A 185 8.18 22.61 3.99
C ALA A 185 8.43 22.96 2.53
N VAL A 186 7.41 22.88 1.69
CA VAL A 186 7.45 23.50 0.36
C VAL A 186 6.17 24.25 0.10
N GLY A 187 6.28 25.54 0.23
CA GLY A 187 5.32 26.48 -0.33
C GLY A 187 5.47 26.56 -1.85
N GLY A 188 4.35 26.59 -2.55
CA GLY A 188 4.25 27.26 -3.84
C GLY A 188 4.37 26.45 -5.14
N VAL A 189 3.26 26.36 -5.82
CA VAL A 189 3.01 26.57 -7.27
C VAL A 189 3.47 25.51 -8.30
N VAL A 190 2.46 25.17 -9.16
CA VAL A 190 2.46 24.53 -10.49
C VAL A 190 2.33 22.99 -10.51
N ARG A 191 1.34 22.51 -11.29
CA ARG A 191 1.02 21.08 -11.46
C ARG A 191 2.21 20.18 -11.80
N GLY A 192 3.22 20.70 -12.50
CA GLY A 192 4.46 19.99 -12.81
C GLY A 192 5.31 19.72 -11.57
N VAL A 193 5.41 20.69 -10.69
CA VAL A 193 6.19 20.60 -9.43
C VAL A 193 5.55 19.61 -8.45
N ARG A 194 4.21 19.53 -8.41
CA ARG A 194 3.49 18.58 -7.54
C ARG A 194 3.76 17.12 -7.91
N ASN A 195 3.75 16.82 -9.20
CA ASN A 195 4.06 15.47 -9.69
C ASN A 195 5.52 15.10 -9.45
N SER A 196 6.45 16.06 -9.55
CA SER A 196 7.87 15.86 -9.23
C SER A 196 8.08 15.52 -7.76
N ALA A 197 7.41 16.23 -6.84
CA ALA A 197 7.49 15.95 -5.42
C ALA A 197 6.96 14.53 -5.07
N VAL A 198 5.86 14.11 -5.70
CA VAL A 198 5.33 12.75 -5.51
C VAL A 198 6.27 11.70 -6.08
N ASN A 199 6.85 11.91 -7.27
CA ASN A 199 7.82 11.00 -7.85
C ASN A 199 9.04 10.83 -6.92
N LYS A 200 9.57 11.93 -6.42
CA LYS A 200 10.70 11.91 -5.46
C LYS A 200 10.34 11.14 -4.18
N GLN A 201 9.12 11.27 -3.67
CA GLN A 201 8.67 10.50 -2.51
C GLN A 201 8.57 9.01 -2.81
N ILE A 202 8.05 8.61 -3.98
CA ILE A 202 8.05 7.21 -4.41
C ILE A 202 9.48 6.68 -4.46
N GLU A 203 10.41 7.39 -5.10
CA GLU A 203 11.81 7.01 -5.20
C GLU A 203 12.49 6.83 -3.83
N LEU A 204 12.19 7.72 -2.88
CA LEU A 204 12.77 7.65 -1.51
C LEU A 204 12.21 6.50 -0.66
N ARG A 205 10.98 6.07 -0.92
CA ARG A 205 10.27 5.06 -0.14
C ARG A 205 10.35 3.68 -0.76
N GLN A 206 10.67 3.64 -2.05
CA GLN A 206 10.67 2.40 -2.81
C GLN A 206 11.94 1.59 -2.58
N THR A 207 11.76 0.32 -2.30
CA THR A 207 12.84 -0.68 -2.39
C THR A 207 13.08 -1.01 -3.86
N VAL A 208 14.33 -0.88 -4.30
CA VAL A 208 14.74 -1.24 -5.65
C VAL A 208 15.03 -2.73 -5.69
N LEU A 209 14.40 -3.43 -6.62
CA LEU A 209 14.65 -4.85 -6.87
C LEU A 209 15.53 -5.02 -8.13
N PRO A 210 16.38 -6.04 -8.18
CA PRO A 210 16.61 -7.07 -7.18
C PRO A 210 17.36 -6.56 -5.94
N LEU A 211 17.07 -7.15 -4.76
CA LEU A 211 17.67 -6.79 -3.48
C LEU A 211 18.26 -8.02 -2.81
N GLU A 212 19.54 -7.93 -2.43
CA GLU A 212 20.20 -8.97 -1.63
C GLU A 212 19.86 -8.80 -0.14
N ILE A 213 19.46 -9.90 0.49
CA ILE A 213 19.23 -9.99 1.94
C ILE A 213 20.30 -10.91 2.52
N PRO A 214 21.20 -10.40 3.36
CA PRO A 214 22.26 -11.19 3.97
C PRO A 214 21.72 -12.36 4.81
N ALA A 215 22.57 -13.36 5.05
CA ALA A 215 22.26 -14.48 5.92
C ALA A 215 21.80 -14.00 7.31
N SER A 216 20.82 -14.69 7.88
CA SER A 216 20.31 -14.44 9.24
C SER A 216 19.95 -12.97 9.51
N SER A 217 19.42 -12.27 8.50
CA SER A 217 19.05 -10.85 8.59
C SER A 217 17.61 -10.58 8.19
N GLU A 218 17.06 -9.49 8.69
CA GLU A 218 15.73 -9.00 8.36
C GLU A 218 15.81 -7.62 7.71
N LEU A 219 15.08 -7.42 6.59
CA LEU A 219 14.97 -6.13 5.93
C LEU A 219 13.52 -5.73 5.72
N GLY A 220 13.24 -4.42 5.92
CA GLY A 220 11.97 -3.80 5.55
C GLY A 220 11.95 -3.38 4.09
N LEU A 221 10.88 -3.71 3.40
CA LEU A 221 10.65 -3.38 1.99
C LEU A 221 9.44 -2.48 1.85
N GLY A 222 9.61 -1.36 1.14
CA GLY A 222 8.50 -0.53 0.66
C GLY A 222 8.32 -0.76 -0.84
N VAL A 223 7.17 -1.28 -1.26
CA VAL A 223 6.93 -1.55 -2.68
C VAL A 223 5.60 -0.99 -3.14
N PHE A 224 5.57 -0.52 -4.38
CA PHE A 224 4.41 0.14 -4.94
C PHE A 224 3.71 -0.74 -5.97
N PHE A 225 2.39 -0.88 -5.80
CA PHE A 225 1.53 -1.59 -6.73
C PHE A 225 0.45 -0.69 -7.30
N PRO A 226 0.06 -0.87 -8.57
CA PRO A 226 -1.19 -0.31 -9.05
C PRO A 226 -2.36 -0.93 -8.27
N LEU A 227 -3.53 -0.31 -8.32
CA LEU A 227 -4.72 -0.84 -7.64
C LEU A 227 -4.92 -2.33 -7.96
N ALA A 228 -4.96 -3.14 -6.91
CA ALA A 228 -5.23 -4.57 -6.95
C ALA A 228 -6.48 -4.86 -6.11
N PRO A 229 -7.68 -4.97 -6.73
CA PRO A 229 -8.90 -5.13 -5.97
C PRO A 229 -8.98 -6.47 -5.25
N SER A 230 -9.29 -6.43 -3.94
CA SER A 230 -9.40 -7.58 -3.05
C SER A 230 -8.26 -8.58 -3.26
N PRO A 231 -6.99 -8.19 -2.96
CA PRO A 231 -5.82 -9.02 -3.21
C PRO A 231 -5.91 -10.35 -2.46
N LYS A 232 -5.68 -11.44 -3.16
CA LYS A 232 -5.75 -12.79 -2.57
C LYS A 232 -4.39 -13.24 -2.02
N THR A 233 -3.31 -12.88 -2.72
CA THR A 233 -1.95 -13.21 -2.29
C THR A 233 -0.96 -12.11 -2.63
N VAL A 234 0.09 -12.02 -1.84
CA VAL A 234 1.35 -11.36 -2.19
C VAL A 234 2.40 -12.45 -2.41
N GLU A 235 3.05 -12.44 -3.56
CA GLU A 235 4.07 -13.42 -3.91
C GLU A 235 5.44 -12.73 -3.90
N LEU A 236 6.36 -13.30 -3.14
CA LEU A 236 7.76 -12.89 -3.08
C LEU A 236 8.59 -13.92 -3.82
N VAL A 237 9.24 -13.51 -4.92
CA VAL A 237 10.13 -14.36 -5.70
C VAL A 237 11.56 -14.03 -5.32
N TYR A 238 12.32 -15.06 -4.97
CA TYR A 238 13.72 -14.93 -4.60
C TYR A 238 14.57 -16.04 -5.21
N THR A 239 15.85 -15.81 -5.29
CA THR A 239 16.85 -16.80 -5.72
C THR A 239 17.87 -17.03 -4.63
N ASP A 240 18.30 -18.27 -4.51
CA ASP A 240 19.43 -18.71 -3.70
C ASP A 240 20.38 -19.59 -4.51
N ALA A 241 21.29 -20.30 -3.85
CA ALA A 241 22.23 -21.20 -4.51
C ALA A 241 21.56 -22.41 -5.20
N THR A 242 20.31 -22.72 -4.88
CA THR A 242 19.55 -23.87 -5.42
C THR A 242 18.63 -23.46 -6.59
N GLY A 243 18.36 -22.18 -6.77
CA GLY A 243 17.54 -21.67 -7.86
C GLY A 243 16.52 -20.61 -7.46
N GLU A 244 15.51 -20.43 -8.32
CA GLU A 244 14.40 -19.50 -8.06
C GLU A 244 13.30 -20.18 -7.25
N HIS A 245 12.83 -19.48 -6.24
CA HIS A 245 11.78 -19.88 -5.30
C HIS A 245 10.70 -18.81 -5.19
N SER A 246 9.53 -19.18 -4.67
CA SER A 246 8.43 -18.25 -4.42
C SER A 246 7.81 -18.53 -3.05
N LEU A 247 7.73 -17.49 -2.21
CA LEU A 247 6.96 -17.51 -0.98
C LEU A 247 5.65 -16.77 -1.19
N VAL A 248 4.52 -17.44 -0.86
CA VAL A 248 3.17 -16.88 -1.04
C VAL A 248 2.60 -16.49 0.33
N ILE A 249 2.26 -15.21 0.47
CA ILE A 249 1.58 -14.66 1.65
C ILE A 249 0.09 -14.59 1.32
N ASP A 250 -0.75 -15.32 2.06
CA ASP A 250 -2.20 -15.25 1.90
C ASP A 250 -2.74 -13.94 2.51
N THR A 251 -3.35 -13.13 1.68
CA THR A 251 -3.96 -11.85 2.05
C THR A 251 -5.47 -11.85 1.86
N SER A 252 -6.05 -13.00 1.49
CA SER A 252 -7.45 -13.12 1.10
C SER A 252 -8.45 -12.64 2.17
N THR A 253 -8.08 -12.76 3.44
CA THR A 253 -8.88 -12.26 4.57
C THR A 253 -8.54 -10.82 4.92
N ALA A 254 -7.24 -10.50 5.01
CA ALA A 254 -6.79 -9.20 5.49
C ALA A 254 -7.08 -8.06 4.50
N LEU A 255 -7.09 -8.36 3.21
CA LEU A 255 -7.31 -7.38 2.13
C LEU A 255 -8.63 -7.61 1.36
N ASP A 256 -9.56 -8.38 1.94
CA ASP A 256 -10.85 -8.62 1.29
C ASP A 256 -11.63 -7.30 1.13
N GLY A 257 -12.26 -7.12 -0.02
CA GLY A 257 -13.02 -5.91 -0.36
C GLY A 257 -12.18 -4.64 -0.58
N LEU A 258 -10.84 -4.72 -0.48
CA LEU A 258 -9.98 -3.57 -0.78
C LEU A 258 -10.24 -3.09 -2.21
N HIS A 259 -10.44 -1.77 -2.39
CA HIS A 259 -10.77 -1.11 -3.67
C HIS A 259 -12.09 -1.52 -4.32
N ILE A 260 -12.87 -2.41 -3.73
CA ILE A 260 -14.23 -2.72 -4.23
C ILE A 260 -15.18 -1.65 -3.70
N ASP A 261 -15.90 -0.97 -4.59
CA ASP A 261 -16.95 -0.03 -4.20
C ASP A 261 -18.20 -0.80 -3.77
N ALA A 262 -18.95 -0.28 -2.80
CA ALA A 262 -20.20 -0.90 -2.39
C ALA A 262 -21.15 -1.00 -3.60
N PRO A 263 -21.97 -2.07 -3.71
CA PRO A 263 -23.07 -2.08 -4.65
C PRO A 263 -23.92 -0.82 -4.41
N GLN A 264 -24.25 -0.10 -5.46
CA GLN A 264 -25.24 0.99 -5.37
C GLN A 264 -26.58 0.33 -5.61
N ASP A 265 -27.37 0.18 -4.54
CA ASP A 265 -28.77 -0.22 -4.60
C ASP A 265 -29.61 0.83 -5.35
#